data_e65dc7d0442789b16d6e912740cac0c2
#
_entry.id   e65dc7d0442789b16d6e912740cac0c2
#
_cell.length_a   1.000
_cell.length_b   1.000
_cell.length_c   1.000
_cell.angle_alpha   90.00
_cell.angle_beta   90.00
_cell.angle_gamma   90.00
#
_symmetry.space_group_name_H-M   'P 1'
#
loop_
_entity.id
_entity.type
_entity.pdbx_description
1 polymer ?
#
loop_
_entity_poly.entity_id
_entity_poly.type
_entity_poly.pdbx_seq_one_letter_code
_entity_poly.pdbx_strand_id
1 'polypeptide(L)'
;MQIKKGQVEKSVELIDEGATIPFIARYRKEVTGSLNDEQLRALSERLVYLRNLEEKKASVLATIEEQGKLTDELKKQIEAVMTMVALEDLYRPYRPKRRTRATIAKEKGLEPLAEILRAQATTRTIEEEATAFVDAEKGVESVQDAIDGAKDILAEVYADDADYRTKLRAMTKESGSLVAKAKDEEADSVYEMYYDFSEPIKKLVGHRILAINRGEAEKFLTVKIEAPRQEILLWLVKQIIGNMKHDSASYLYEAITDSYDRLIAPSIEREIRNELTEKAEEGAIGVFGKNLHQLLMQPPICLLYTSDAA
;
A
#
# COMPACT_ATOMS: atom_id res chain seq x y z
N MET A 1 -7.90 17.76 13.80
CA MET A 1 -8.02 19.22 14.12
C MET A 1 -9.48 19.60 14.20
N GLN A 2 -9.85 20.41 15.19
CA GLN A 2 -11.22 20.96 15.26
C GLN A 2 -11.23 22.32 14.55
N ILE A 3 -11.39 22.32 13.23
CA ILE A 3 -11.50 23.52 12.40
C ILE A 3 -12.93 23.58 11.87
N LYS A 4 -13.59 24.76 11.96
CA LYS A 4 -14.96 24.94 11.49
C LYS A 4 -14.99 25.00 9.96
N LYS A 5 -16.08 24.54 9.34
CA LYS A 5 -16.26 24.52 7.88
C LYS A 5 -15.96 25.87 7.22
N GLY A 6 -16.51 26.96 7.74
CA GLY A 6 -16.28 28.30 7.19
C GLY A 6 -14.80 28.78 7.27
N GLN A 7 -14.04 28.32 8.28
CA GLN A 7 -12.60 28.60 8.36
C GLN A 7 -11.83 27.85 7.26
N VAL A 8 -12.22 26.60 6.97
CA VAL A 8 -11.63 25.82 5.88
C VAL A 8 -11.91 26.49 4.54
N GLU A 9 -13.17 26.86 4.26
CA GLU A 9 -13.57 27.49 3.00
C GLU A 9 -12.81 28.77 2.74
N LYS A 10 -12.73 29.65 3.74
CA LYS A 10 -11.98 30.93 3.62
C LYS A 10 -10.48 30.73 3.48
N SER A 11 -9.90 29.73 4.14
CA SER A 11 -8.48 29.42 3.98
C SER A 11 -8.19 28.85 2.58
N VAL A 12 -9.05 28.01 2.04
CA VAL A 12 -8.95 27.47 0.68
C VAL A 12 -9.04 28.58 -0.36
N GLU A 13 -10.01 29.52 -0.22
CA GLU A 13 -10.12 30.68 -1.11
C GLU A 13 -8.78 31.47 -1.17
N LEU A 14 -8.21 31.80 0.00
CA LEU A 14 -6.93 32.53 0.06
C LEU A 14 -5.74 31.75 -0.54
N ILE A 15 -5.70 30.42 -0.34
CA ILE A 15 -4.67 29.56 -0.95
C ILE A 15 -4.82 29.56 -2.48
N ASP A 16 -6.04 29.50 -2.98
CA ASP A 16 -6.34 29.48 -4.42
C ASP A 16 -6.05 30.83 -5.10
N GLU A 17 -6.16 31.93 -4.35
CA GLU A 17 -5.69 33.24 -4.77
C GLU A 17 -4.16 33.38 -4.80
N GLY A 18 -3.41 32.35 -4.39
CA GLY A 18 -1.95 32.32 -4.39
C GLY A 18 -1.30 32.91 -3.14
N ALA A 19 -2.07 33.13 -2.07
CA ALA A 19 -1.50 33.61 -0.81
C ALA A 19 -0.68 32.51 -0.12
N THR A 20 0.52 32.84 0.34
CA THR A 20 1.38 31.90 1.07
C THR A 20 0.88 31.66 2.50
N ILE A 21 1.12 30.46 3.04
CA ILE A 21 0.69 30.12 4.41
C ILE A 21 1.19 31.13 5.46
N PRO A 22 2.48 31.56 5.46
CA PRO A 22 2.95 32.60 6.40
C PRO A 22 2.23 33.94 6.24
N PHE A 23 1.86 34.32 5.01
CA PHE A 23 1.10 35.55 4.76
C PHE A 23 -0.31 35.43 5.35
N ILE A 24 -1.01 34.31 5.11
CA ILE A 24 -2.35 34.08 5.65
C ILE A 24 -2.32 34.10 7.19
N ALA A 25 -1.36 33.38 7.79
CA ALA A 25 -1.22 33.30 9.25
C ALA A 25 -0.94 34.67 9.92
N ARG A 26 -0.27 35.60 9.23
CA ARG A 26 0.05 36.90 9.79
C ARG A 26 -0.99 37.99 9.49
N TYR A 27 -1.45 38.04 8.25
CA TYR A 27 -2.17 39.19 7.72
C TYR A 27 -3.65 38.92 7.38
N ARG A 28 -4.15 37.67 7.56
CA ARG A 28 -5.54 37.29 7.28
C ARG A 28 -6.19 36.52 8.43
N LYS A 29 -5.78 36.81 9.66
CA LYS A 29 -6.31 36.12 10.86
C LYS A 29 -7.81 36.33 11.01
N GLU A 30 -8.29 37.53 10.72
CA GLU A 30 -9.73 37.86 10.78
C GLU A 30 -10.56 37.07 9.80
N VAL A 31 -10.04 36.74 8.62
CA VAL A 31 -10.72 35.97 7.58
C VAL A 31 -10.75 34.48 7.93
N THR A 32 -9.64 33.94 8.43
CA THR A 32 -9.49 32.52 8.75
C THR A 32 -9.97 32.15 10.16
N GLY A 33 -10.46 33.15 10.94
CA GLY A 33 -10.86 32.93 12.33
C GLY A 33 -9.71 32.51 13.21
N SER A 34 -8.55 33.18 13.04
CA SER A 34 -7.33 33.05 13.84
C SER A 34 -6.67 31.67 13.78
N LEU A 35 -6.74 30.97 12.63
CA LEU A 35 -5.94 29.78 12.40
C LEU A 35 -4.45 30.12 12.47
N ASN A 36 -3.69 29.29 13.18
CA ASN A 36 -2.24 29.44 13.27
C ASN A 36 -1.52 28.81 12.07
N ASP A 37 -0.20 29.06 11.96
CA ASP A 37 0.62 28.57 10.84
C ASP A 37 0.60 27.03 10.73
N GLU A 38 0.64 26.32 11.85
CA GLU A 38 0.61 24.83 11.89
C GLU A 38 -0.72 24.29 11.36
N GLN A 39 -1.83 24.89 11.77
CA GLN A 39 -3.17 24.51 11.30
C GLN A 39 -3.34 24.78 9.80
N LEU A 40 -2.85 25.93 9.32
CA LEU A 40 -2.92 26.28 7.90
C LEU A 40 -2.02 25.40 7.03
N ARG A 41 -0.83 25.00 7.52
CA ARG A 41 0.05 24.05 6.82
C ARG A 41 -0.63 22.70 6.68
N ALA A 42 -1.12 22.14 7.78
CA ALA A 42 -1.78 20.84 7.74
C ALA A 42 -3.08 20.86 6.88
N LEU A 43 -3.80 22.00 6.86
CA LEU A 43 -4.94 22.20 5.96
C LEU A 43 -4.47 22.20 4.50
N SER A 44 -3.41 22.95 4.18
CA SER A 44 -2.85 23.03 2.83
C SER A 44 -2.33 21.67 2.33
N GLU A 45 -1.60 20.93 3.14
CA GLU A 45 -1.12 19.58 2.81
C GLU A 45 -2.29 18.63 2.54
N ARG A 46 -3.33 18.68 3.40
CA ARG A 46 -4.54 17.88 3.19
C ARG A 46 -5.31 18.29 1.95
N LEU A 47 -5.38 19.57 1.64
CA LEU A 47 -6.01 20.10 0.42
C LEU A 47 -5.31 19.57 -0.84
N VAL A 48 -3.97 19.67 -0.89
CA VAL A 48 -3.18 19.14 -2.00
C VAL A 48 -3.40 17.64 -2.15
N TYR A 49 -3.36 16.89 -1.05
CA TYR A 49 -3.64 15.45 -1.08
C TYR A 49 -5.01 15.12 -1.66
N LEU A 50 -6.06 15.83 -1.22
CA LEU A 50 -7.42 15.57 -1.69
C LEU A 50 -7.60 15.96 -3.17
N ARG A 51 -6.98 17.05 -3.62
CA ARG A 51 -6.99 17.45 -5.04
C ARG A 51 -6.31 16.40 -5.92
N ASN A 52 -5.14 15.93 -5.52
CA ASN A 52 -4.44 14.85 -6.22
C ASN A 52 -5.27 13.56 -6.23
N LEU A 53 -6.01 13.27 -5.15
CA LEU A 53 -6.91 12.12 -5.10
C LEU A 53 -8.06 12.28 -6.10
N GLU A 54 -8.72 13.44 -6.16
CA GLU A 54 -9.83 13.69 -7.09
C GLU A 54 -9.36 13.68 -8.55
N GLU A 55 -8.20 14.27 -8.85
CA GLU A 55 -7.58 14.19 -10.18
C GLU A 55 -7.32 12.72 -10.58
N LYS A 56 -6.77 11.95 -9.64
CA LYS A 56 -6.50 10.53 -9.87
C LYS A 56 -7.80 9.74 -10.07
N LYS A 57 -8.86 10.01 -9.29
CA LYS A 57 -10.18 9.39 -9.49
C LYS A 57 -10.72 9.65 -10.88
N ALA A 58 -10.65 10.90 -11.35
CA ALA A 58 -11.11 11.28 -12.68
C ALA A 58 -10.34 10.51 -13.77
N SER A 59 -9.01 10.43 -13.66
CA SER A 59 -8.16 9.66 -14.58
C SER A 59 -8.49 8.16 -14.57
N VAL A 60 -8.71 7.58 -13.39
CA VAL A 60 -9.07 6.16 -13.23
C VAL A 60 -10.43 5.87 -13.85
N LEU A 61 -11.44 6.70 -13.59
CA LEU A 61 -12.77 6.55 -14.18
C LEU A 61 -12.73 6.61 -15.71
N ALA A 62 -12.01 7.58 -16.29
CA ALA A 62 -11.83 7.69 -17.72
C ALA A 62 -11.18 6.44 -18.31
N THR A 63 -10.12 5.93 -17.70
CA THR A 63 -9.43 4.72 -18.17
C THR A 63 -10.32 3.47 -18.13
N ILE A 64 -11.15 3.31 -17.09
CA ILE A 64 -12.06 2.17 -16.97
C ILE A 64 -13.22 2.30 -17.98
N GLU A 65 -13.70 3.53 -18.21
CA GLU A 65 -14.75 3.83 -19.20
C GLU A 65 -14.28 3.52 -20.63
N GLU A 66 -13.06 3.93 -20.98
CA GLU A 66 -12.42 3.61 -22.29
C GLU A 66 -12.32 2.09 -22.51
N GLN A 67 -12.16 1.29 -21.45
CA GLN A 67 -12.15 -0.16 -21.52
C GLN A 67 -13.56 -0.78 -21.60
N GLY A 68 -14.63 0.03 -21.51
CA GLY A 68 -16.01 -0.46 -21.51
C GLY A 68 -16.39 -1.27 -20.26
N LYS A 69 -15.64 -1.13 -19.16
CA LYS A 69 -15.82 -1.93 -17.92
C LYS A 69 -16.38 -1.12 -16.75
N LEU A 70 -16.71 0.16 -16.96
CA LEU A 70 -17.24 1.02 -15.91
C LEU A 70 -18.71 0.67 -15.62
N THR A 71 -19.00 0.20 -14.40
CA THR A 71 -20.36 0.00 -13.90
C THR A 71 -20.75 1.13 -12.95
N ASP A 72 -22.06 1.41 -12.80
CA ASP A 72 -22.54 2.42 -11.86
C ASP A 72 -22.12 2.14 -10.42
N GLU A 73 -21.99 0.88 -10.07
CA GLU A 73 -21.60 0.44 -8.75
C GLU A 73 -20.11 0.72 -8.48
N LEU A 74 -19.25 0.37 -9.45
CA LEU A 74 -17.82 0.66 -9.38
C LEU A 74 -17.55 2.18 -9.36
N LYS A 75 -18.31 2.95 -10.16
CA LYS A 75 -18.22 4.42 -10.16
C LYS A 75 -18.49 4.98 -8.78
N LYS A 76 -19.59 4.56 -8.13
CA LYS A 76 -19.94 4.98 -6.76
C LYS A 76 -18.86 4.58 -5.74
N GLN A 77 -18.29 3.39 -5.88
CA GLN A 77 -17.21 2.95 -5.01
C GLN A 77 -15.97 3.84 -5.17
N ILE A 78 -15.54 4.13 -6.39
CA ILE A 78 -14.39 5.01 -6.67
C ILE A 78 -14.64 6.43 -6.16
N GLU A 79 -15.83 7.00 -6.38
CA GLU A 79 -16.18 8.33 -5.88
C GLU A 79 -16.18 8.41 -4.35
N ALA A 80 -16.60 7.35 -3.66
CA ALA A 80 -16.65 7.29 -2.20
C ALA A 80 -15.29 7.12 -1.51
N VAL A 81 -14.24 6.74 -2.25
CA VAL A 81 -12.89 6.51 -1.68
C VAL A 81 -12.28 7.81 -1.14
N MET A 82 -11.65 7.71 0.03
CA MET A 82 -11.00 8.85 0.71
C MET A 82 -9.48 8.73 0.81
N THR A 83 -8.88 7.68 0.23
CA THR A 83 -7.44 7.42 0.26
C THR A 83 -6.92 6.92 -1.08
N MET A 84 -5.67 7.30 -1.43
CA MET A 84 -5.01 6.82 -2.64
C MET A 84 -4.84 5.31 -2.66
N VAL A 85 -4.57 4.69 -1.51
CA VAL A 85 -4.38 3.24 -1.39
C VAL A 85 -5.65 2.48 -1.76
N ALA A 86 -6.82 2.92 -1.24
CA ALA A 86 -8.09 2.29 -1.57
C ALA A 86 -8.48 2.51 -3.04
N LEU A 87 -8.15 3.68 -3.61
CA LEU A 87 -8.33 3.94 -5.04
C LEU A 87 -7.48 3.01 -5.90
N GLU A 88 -6.21 2.84 -5.56
CA GLU A 88 -5.29 1.95 -6.29
C GLU A 88 -5.73 0.47 -6.19
N ASP A 89 -6.27 0.04 -5.05
CA ASP A 89 -6.82 -1.32 -4.90
C ASP A 89 -8.02 -1.54 -5.84
N LEU A 90 -8.96 -0.57 -5.93
CA LEU A 90 -10.10 -0.67 -6.86
C LEU A 90 -9.68 -0.58 -8.33
N TYR A 91 -8.64 0.19 -8.65
CA TYR A 91 -8.13 0.36 -10.01
C TYR A 91 -7.29 -0.82 -10.49
N ARG A 92 -6.70 -1.60 -9.58
CA ARG A 92 -5.73 -2.66 -9.90
C ARG A 92 -6.19 -3.67 -10.96
N PRO A 93 -7.44 -4.18 -10.97
CA PRO A 93 -7.92 -5.10 -12.01
C PRO A 93 -7.97 -4.48 -13.41
N TYR A 94 -8.11 -3.15 -13.49
CA TYR A 94 -8.29 -2.39 -14.73
C TYR A 94 -7.01 -1.71 -15.23
N ARG A 95 -5.98 -1.71 -14.38
CA ARG A 95 -4.70 -1.08 -14.72
C ARG A 95 -4.03 -1.82 -15.87
N PRO A 96 -3.57 -1.11 -16.93
CA PRO A 96 -2.79 -1.73 -17.99
C PRO A 96 -1.57 -2.43 -17.40
N LYS A 97 -1.52 -3.74 -17.56
CA LYS A 97 -0.43 -4.57 -17.04
C LYS A 97 0.57 -4.89 -18.16
N ARG A 98 1.83 -5.01 -17.79
CA ARG A 98 2.82 -5.63 -18.67
C ARG A 98 2.44 -7.11 -18.86
N ARG A 99 3.00 -7.77 -19.88
CA ARG A 99 2.76 -9.19 -20.14
C ARG A 99 3.09 -10.04 -18.91
N THR A 100 2.05 -10.53 -18.23
CA THR A 100 2.12 -11.34 -17.02
C THR A 100 1.92 -12.82 -17.37
N ARG A 101 2.20 -13.74 -16.42
CA ARG A 101 1.86 -15.16 -16.61
C ARG A 101 0.38 -15.36 -16.90
N ALA A 102 -0.49 -14.65 -16.17
CA ALA A 102 -1.93 -14.72 -16.37
C ALA A 102 -2.36 -14.19 -17.75
N THR A 103 -1.76 -13.08 -18.25
CA THR A 103 -2.08 -12.61 -19.61
C THR A 103 -1.65 -13.60 -20.68
N ILE A 104 -0.48 -14.23 -20.52
CA ILE A 104 -0.03 -15.30 -21.42
C ILE A 104 -1.00 -16.49 -21.38
N ALA A 105 -1.45 -16.89 -20.20
CA ALA A 105 -2.41 -18.01 -20.07
C ALA A 105 -3.78 -17.65 -20.69
N LYS A 106 -4.22 -16.40 -20.57
CA LYS A 106 -5.45 -15.92 -21.24
C LYS A 106 -5.30 -15.91 -22.76
N GLU A 107 -4.15 -15.46 -23.30
CA GLU A 107 -3.84 -15.52 -24.74
C GLU A 107 -3.89 -16.98 -25.26
N LYS A 108 -3.50 -17.96 -24.45
CA LYS A 108 -3.59 -19.39 -24.74
C LYS A 108 -5.02 -19.94 -24.66
N GLY A 109 -6.00 -19.15 -24.19
CA GLY A 109 -7.41 -19.56 -24.09
C GLY A 109 -7.75 -20.36 -22.83
N LEU A 110 -6.98 -20.23 -21.75
CA LEU A 110 -7.16 -21.00 -20.51
C LEU A 110 -8.14 -20.36 -19.50
N GLU A 111 -8.74 -19.22 -19.84
CA GLU A 111 -9.69 -18.51 -18.95
C GLU A 111 -10.93 -19.38 -18.62
N PRO A 112 -11.55 -20.14 -19.55
CA PRO A 112 -12.67 -21.01 -19.19
C PRO A 112 -12.28 -22.13 -18.21
N LEU A 113 -11.06 -22.67 -18.30
CA LEU A 113 -10.57 -23.67 -17.34
C LEU A 113 -10.40 -23.06 -15.94
N ALA A 114 -9.90 -21.83 -15.86
CA ALA A 114 -9.83 -21.09 -14.59
C ALA A 114 -11.22 -20.89 -13.96
N GLU A 115 -12.24 -20.58 -14.77
CA GLU A 115 -13.63 -20.46 -14.29
C GLU A 115 -14.20 -21.81 -13.82
N ILE A 116 -13.90 -22.92 -14.50
CA ILE A 116 -14.29 -24.28 -14.05
C ILE A 116 -13.67 -24.60 -12.68
N LEU A 117 -12.37 -24.30 -12.49
CA LEU A 117 -11.70 -24.46 -11.21
C LEU A 117 -12.37 -23.65 -10.11
N ARG A 118 -12.66 -22.38 -10.39
CA ARG A 118 -13.26 -21.44 -9.44
C ARG A 118 -14.68 -21.82 -9.05
N ALA A 119 -15.49 -22.26 -10.01
CA ALA A 119 -16.89 -22.59 -9.80
C ALA A 119 -17.11 -23.81 -8.91
N GLN A 120 -16.15 -24.74 -8.85
CA GLN A 120 -16.24 -25.99 -8.07
C GLN A 120 -17.54 -26.77 -8.37
N ALA A 121 -18.00 -26.76 -9.61
CA ALA A 121 -19.30 -27.29 -10.01
C ALA A 121 -19.20 -28.54 -10.93
N THR A 122 -18.00 -28.85 -11.46
CA THR A 122 -17.81 -30.02 -12.33
C THR A 122 -17.89 -31.31 -11.54
N THR A 123 -18.38 -32.35 -12.20
CA THR A 123 -18.40 -33.73 -11.67
C THR A 123 -17.25 -34.59 -12.21
N ARG A 124 -16.48 -34.03 -13.17
CA ARG A 124 -15.27 -34.65 -13.73
C ARG A 124 -14.07 -34.27 -12.93
N THR A 125 -12.98 -35.00 -13.10
CA THR A 125 -11.69 -34.58 -12.55
C THR A 125 -11.17 -33.36 -13.28
N ILE A 126 -10.35 -32.55 -12.62
CA ILE A 126 -9.79 -31.36 -13.24
C ILE A 126 -8.83 -31.69 -14.39
N GLU A 127 -8.15 -32.84 -14.31
CA GLU A 127 -7.30 -33.34 -15.38
C GLU A 127 -8.13 -33.72 -16.64
N GLU A 128 -9.33 -34.31 -16.45
CA GLU A 128 -10.23 -34.59 -17.56
C GLU A 128 -10.74 -33.32 -18.23
N GLU A 129 -11.12 -32.28 -17.43
CA GLU A 129 -11.52 -30.97 -17.96
C GLU A 129 -10.37 -30.30 -18.68
N ALA A 130 -9.17 -30.33 -18.11
CA ALA A 130 -7.98 -29.68 -18.67
C ALA A 130 -7.50 -30.31 -19.99
N THR A 131 -7.82 -31.61 -20.22
CA THR A 131 -7.48 -32.29 -21.48
C THR A 131 -8.09 -31.59 -22.70
N ALA A 132 -9.27 -30.96 -22.57
CA ALA A 132 -9.92 -30.22 -23.63
C ALA A 132 -9.21 -28.92 -24.02
N PHE A 133 -8.27 -28.45 -23.19
CA PHE A 133 -7.53 -27.20 -23.39
C PHE A 133 -6.08 -27.43 -23.84
N VAL A 134 -5.67 -28.68 -24.04
CA VAL A 134 -4.35 -29.00 -24.60
C VAL A 134 -4.34 -28.64 -26.07
N ASP A 135 -3.47 -27.72 -26.47
CA ASP A 135 -3.34 -27.21 -27.81
C ASP A 135 -1.89 -26.77 -28.05
N ALA A 136 -1.14 -27.60 -28.74
CA ALA A 136 0.27 -27.36 -29.04
C ALA A 136 0.48 -26.10 -29.92
N GLU A 137 -0.48 -25.73 -30.79
CA GLU A 137 -0.40 -24.52 -31.60
C GLU A 137 -0.47 -23.25 -30.76
N LYS A 138 -1.19 -23.30 -29.65
CA LYS A 138 -1.25 -22.22 -28.65
C LYS A 138 -0.18 -22.33 -27.58
N GLY A 139 0.69 -23.33 -27.66
CA GLY A 139 1.78 -23.55 -26.71
C GLY A 139 1.30 -24.11 -25.36
N VAL A 140 0.23 -24.93 -25.36
CA VAL A 140 -0.22 -25.76 -24.24
C VAL A 140 0.06 -27.21 -24.63
N GLU A 141 1.20 -27.71 -24.19
CA GLU A 141 1.69 -29.03 -24.64
C GLU A 141 1.18 -30.19 -23.78
N SER A 142 0.78 -29.89 -22.54
CA SER A 142 0.34 -30.88 -21.57
C SER A 142 -0.88 -30.42 -20.76
N VAL A 143 -1.57 -31.38 -20.14
CA VAL A 143 -2.65 -31.15 -19.18
C VAL A 143 -2.14 -30.30 -18.00
N GLN A 144 -0.91 -30.56 -17.56
CA GLN A 144 -0.28 -29.78 -16.48
C GLN A 144 -0.06 -28.32 -16.87
N ASP A 145 0.37 -28.04 -18.12
CA ASP A 145 0.52 -26.66 -18.61
C ASP A 145 -0.81 -25.90 -18.63
N ALA A 146 -1.92 -26.62 -18.99
CA ALA A 146 -3.25 -26.03 -18.95
C ALA A 146 -3.67 -25.67 -17.52
N ILE A 147 -3.46 -26.60 -16.58
CA ILE A 147 -3.79 -26.39 -15.16
C ILE A 147 -2.93 -25.26 -14.56
N ASP A 148 -1.63 -25.25 -14.82
CA ASP A 148 -0.72 -24.21 -14.30
C ASP A 148 -1.08 -22.83 -14.86
N GLY A 149 -1.44 -22.74 -16.14
CA GLY A 149 -1.95 -21.52 -16.73
C GLY A 149 -3.26 -21.04 -16.10
N ALA A 150 -4.19 -21.96 -15.83
CA ALA A 150 -5.45 -21.64 -15.16
C ALA A 150 -5.20 -21.14 -13.70
N LYS A 151 -4.26 -21.78 -12.96
CA LYS A 151 -3.83 -21.32 -11.63
C LYS A 151 -3.19 -19.94 -11.68
N ASP A 152 -2.36 -19.63 -12.68
CA ASP A 152 -1.75 -18.31 -12.84
C ASP A 152 -2.82 -17.22 -13.07
N ILE A 153 -3.88 -17.51 -13.83
CA ILE A 153 -5.02 -16.60 -14.02
C ILE A 153 -5.72 -16.36 -12.67
N LEU A 154 -6.05 -17.42 -11.93
CA LEU A 154 -6.72 -17.31 -10.64
C LEU A 154 -5.86 -16.59 -9.60
N ALA A 155 -4.57 -16.85 -9.56
CA ALA A 155 -3.64 -16.17 -8.66
C ALA A 155 -3.66 -14.64 -8.88
N GLU A 156 -3.71 -14.19 -10.13
CA GLU A 156 -3.80 -12.78 -10.46
C GLU A 156 -5.17 -12.19 -10.10
N VAL A 157 -6.27 -12.91 -10.36
CA VAL A 157 -7.62 -12.49 -9.96
C VAL A 157 -7.73 -12.28 -8.46
N TYR A 158 -7.22 -13.22 -7.65
CA TYR A 158 -7.23 -13.09 -6.19
C TYR A 158 -6.31 -11.98 -5.68
N ALA A 159 -5.18 -11.75 -6.36
CA ALA A 159 -4.25 -10.67 -5.99
C ALA A 159 -4.79 -9.28 -6.30
N ASP A 160 -5.71 -9.16 -7.25
CA ASP A 160 -6.31 -7.89 -7.66
C ASP A 160 -7.59 -7.54 -6.91
N ASP A 161 -8.11 -8.46 -6.10
CA ASP A 161 -9.31 -8.23 -5.30
C ASP A 161 -9.06 -7.19 -4.20
N ALA A 162 -9.82 -6.09 -4.26
CA ALA A 162 -9.65 -4.95 -3.35
C ALA A 162 -10.02 -5.27 -1.90
N ASP A 163 -11.06 -6.11 -1.69
CA ASP A 163 -11.51 -6.51 -0.36
C ASP A 163 -10.49 -7.43 0.30
N TYR A 164 -9.95 -8.37 -0.46
CA TYR A 164 -8.88 -9.24 0.04
C TYR A 164 -7.66 -8.41 0.43
N ARG A 165 -7.20 -7.51 -0.44
CA ARG A 165 -6.05 -6.64 -0.15
C ARG A 165 -6.26 -5.80 1.10
N THR A 166 -7.41 -5.18 1.23
CA THR A 166 -7.76 -4.36 2.41
C THR A 166 -7.70 -5.20 3.68
N LYS A 167 -8.29 -6.40 3.66
CA LYS A 167 -8.28 -7.30 4.82
C LYS A 167 -6.88 -7.80 5.16
N LEU A 168 -6.12 -8.24 4.17
CA LEU A 168 -4.77 -8.77 4.39
C LEU A 168 -3.80 -7.70 4.88
N ARG A 169 -3.91 -6.46 4.37
CA ARG A 169 -3.17 -5.29 4.88
C ARG A 169 -3.49 -5.04 6.34
N ALA A 170 -4.76 -5.08 6.71
CA ALA A 170 -5.19 -4.92 8.10
C ALA A 170 -4.63 -6.03 9.01
N MET A 171 -4.69 -7.29 8.58
CA MET A 171 -4.12 -8.42 9.34
C MET A 171 -2.60 -8.29 9.49
N THR A 172 -1.89 -7.87 8.45
CA THR A 172 -0.44 -7.66 8.51
C THR A 172 -0.08 -6.52 9.45
N LYS A 173 -0.80 -5.40 9.43
CA LYS A 173 -0.57 -4.29 10.38
C LYS A 173 -0.89 -4.68 11.83
N GLU A 174 -1.91 -5.53 12.01
CA GLU A 174 -2.38 -5.97 13.34
C GLU A 174 -1.39 -6.91 14.02
N SER A 175 -0.94 -7.93 13.31
CA SER A 175 -0.19 -9.07 13.87
C SER A 175 1.20 -9.25 13.27
N GLY A 176 1.60 -8.42 12.31
CA GLY A 176 2.92 -8.50 11.69
C GLY A 176 4.01 -7.85 12.52
N SER A 177 5.25 -8.26 12.25
CA SER A 177 6.46 -7.74 12.88
C SER A 177 7.47 -7.27 11.84
N LEU A 178 8.19 -6.19 12.14
CA LEU A 178 9.38 -5.81 11.40
C LEU A 178 10.55 -6.63 11.90
N VAL A 179 11.21 -7.33 10.99
CA VAL A 179 12.36 -8.16 11.28
C VAL A 179 13.57 -7.61 10.52
N ALA A 180 14.67 -7.41 11.24
CA ALA A 180 15.96 -7.09 10.65
C ALA A 180 16.99 -8.13 11.03
N LYS A 181 17.79 -8.56 10.06
CA LYS A 181 18.89 -9.52 10.26
C LYS A 181 20.16 -8.99 9.64
N ALA A 182 21.29 -9.27 10.27
CA ALA A 182 22.58 -8.98 9.68
C ALA A 182 22.75 -9.73 8.35
N LYS A 183 23.44 -9.11 7.40
CA LYS A 183 23.94 -9.82 6.21
C LYS A 183 25.23 -10.56 6.52
N ASP A 184 26.03 -10.01 7.43
CA ASP A 184 27.26 -10.59 7.97
C ASP A 184 27.25 -10.30 9.47
N GLU A 185 27.16 -11.33 10.28
CA GLU A 185 27.09 -11.24 11.75
C GLU A 185 28.44 -10.85 12.37
N GLU A 186 29.53 -11.04 11.65
CA GLU A 186 30.88 -10.69 12.11
C GLU A 186 31.29 -9.24 11.76
N ALA A 187 30.49 -8.55 10.95
CA ALA A 187 30.74 -7.17 10.54
C ALA A 187 30.55 -6.20 11.72
N ASP A 188 31.57 -5.46 12.11
CA ASP A 188 31.49 -4.38 13.09
C ASP A 188 30.73 -3.18 12.49
N SER A 189 29.62 -2.79 13.11
CA SER A 189 28.83 -1.64 12.67
C SER A 189 28.00 -1.02 13.80
N VAL A 190 27.58 0.21 13.59
CA VAL A 190 26.64 0.92 14.50
C VAL A 190 25.25 0.30 14.55
N TYR A 191 24.99 -0.73 13.73
CA TYR A 191 23.70 -1.40 13.60
C TYR A 191 23.63 -2.75 14.32
N GLU A 192 24.64 -3.15 15.10
CA GLU A 192 24.69 -4.43 15.80
C GLU A 192 23.44 -4.74 16.61
N MET A 193 22.85 -3.71 17.26
CA MET A 193 21.62 -3.86 18.01
C MET A 193 20.40 -4.31 17.17
N TYR A 194 20.52 -4.28 15.85
CA TYR A 194 19.49 -4.69 14.90
C TYR A 194 19.86 -5.96 14.10
N TYR A 195 20.95 -6.65 14.41
CA TYR A 195 21.40 -7.84 13.71
C TYR A 195 20.45 -9.04 13.87
N ASP A 196 19.77 -9.13 15.00
CA ASP A 196 18.66 -10.07 15.22
C ASP A 196 17.51 -9.32 15.92
N PHE A 197 16.84 -8.49 15.14
CA PHE A 197 15.78 -7.62 15.66
C PHE A 197 14.42 -8.08 15.14
N SER A 198 13.45 -8.14 16.06
CA SER A 198 12.04 -8.38 15.72
C SER A 198 11.14 -7.58 16.65
N GLU A 199 10.27 -6.75 16.10
CA GLU A 199 9.31 -5.98 16.88
C GLU A 199 7.95 -5.87 16.16
N PRO A 200 6.81 -6.04 16.85
CA PRO A 200 5.49 -5.86 16.28
C PRO A 200 5.33 -4.47 15.67
N ILE A 201 4.74 -4.40 14.45
CA ILE A 201 4.55 -3.14 13.70
C ILE A 201 3.89 -2.05 14.57
N LYS A 202 2.91 -2.42 15.39
CA LYS A 202 2.20 -1.48 16.28
C LYS A 202 3.07 -0.82 17.35
N LYS A 203 4.19 -1.44 17.73
CA LYS A 203 5.08 -0.95 18.78
C LYS A 203 6.30 -0.23 18.26
N LEU A 204 6.50 -0.25 16.95
CA LEU A 204 7.66 0.38 16.31
C LEU A 204 7.67 1.89 16.55
N VAL A 205 8.84 2.39 16.94
CA VAL A 205 9.10 3.82 17.11
C VAL A 205 9.92 4.37 15.96
N GLY A 206 9.66 5.64 15.57
CA GLY A 206 10.21 6.23 14.36
C GLY A 206 11.74 6.18 14.26
N HIS A 207 12.46 6.46 15.35
CA HIS A 207 13.93 6.44 15.33
C HIS A 207 14.52 5.04 15.01
N ARG A 208 13.87 3.95 15.44
CA ARG A 208 14.28 2.58 15.09
C ARG A 208 14.06 2.30 13.62
N ILE A 209 12.91 2.72 13.07
CA ILE A 209 12.59 2.55 11.65
C ILE A 209 13.65 3.25 10.80
N LEU A 210 14.01 4.50 11.10
CA LEU A 210 15.02 5.25 10.37
C LEU A 210 16.42 4.63 10.49
N ALA A 211 16.79 4.13 11.68
CA ALA A 211 18.06 3.45 11.89
C ALA A 211 18.15 2.13 11.09
N ILE A 212 17.08 1.32 11.11
CA ILE A 212 16.99 0.06 10.37
C ILE A 212 17.02 0.31 8.86
N ASN A 213 16.27 1.30 8.36
CA ASN A 213 16.29 1.67 6.93
C ASN A 213 17.68 2.13 6.49
N ARG A 214 18.39 2.86 7.33
CA ARG A 214 19.76 3.28 7.04
C ARG A 214 20.72 2.08 7.02
N GLY A 215 20.63 1.16 7.99
CA GLY A 215 21.43 -0.06 8.00
C GLY A 215 21.17 -0.96 6.79
N GLU A 216 19.94 -0.99 6.27
CA GLU A 216 19.59 -1.70 5.03
C GLU A 216 20.20 -1.00 3.80
N ALA A 217 20.10 0.34 3.71
CA ALA A 217 20.69 1.13 2.62
C ALA A 217 22.23 1.00 2.58
N GLU A 218 22.87 0.97 3.73
CA GLU A 218 24.32 0.75 3.89
C GLU A 218 24.72 -0.74 3.74
N LYS A 219 23.74 -1.64 3.49
CA LYS A 219 23.93 -3.08 3.22
C LYS A 219 24.37 -3.93 4.42
N PHE A 220 24.28 -3.43 5.63
CA PHE A 220 24.53 -4.22 6.84
C PHE A 220 23.34 -5.09 7.21
N LEU A 221 22.12 -4.63 6.94
CA LEU A 221 20.90 -5.32 7.31
C LEU A 221 20.11 -5.84 6.11
N THR A 222 19.34 -6.90 6.34
CA THR A 222 18.21 -7.35 5.50
C THR A 222 16.95 -7.16 6.31
N VAL A 223 15.97 -6.43 5.76
CA VAL A 223 14.77 -6.05 6.48
C VAL A 223 13.53 -6.59 5.79
N LYS A 224 12.62 -7.19 6.56
CA LYS A 224 11.35 -7.76 6.08
C LYS A 224 10.23 -7.49 7.05
N ILE A 225 9.00 -7.54 6.56
CA ILE A 225 7.81 -7.63 7.40
C ILE A 225 7.36 -9.09 7.41
N GLU A 226 7.41 -9.71 8.57
CA GLU A 226 6.82 -11.02 8.79
C GLU A 226 5.34 -10.86 9.13
N ALA A 227 4.49 -11.24 8.18
CA ALA A 227 3.04 -11.27 8.33
C ALA A 227 2.59 -12.61 8.93
N PRO A 228 1.39 -12.68 9.52
CA PRO A 228 0.81 -13.94 10.01
C PRO A 228 0.33 -14.82 8.85
N ARG A 229 1.27 -15.34 8.05
CA ARG A 229 1.04 -16.03 6.79
C ARG A 229 0.01 -17.16 6.91
N GLN A 230 0.09 -17.98 7.96
CA GLN A 230 -0.83 -19.12 8.13
C GLN A 230 -2.28 -18.66 8.35
N GLU A 231 -2.48 -17.62 9.18
CA GLU A 231 -3.81 -17.05 9.44
C GLU A 231 -4.39 -16.41 8.17
N ILE A 232 -3.54 -15.72 7.41
CA ILE A 232 -3.90 -15.10 6.15
C ILE A 232 -4.34 -16.15 5.13
N LEU A 233 -3.54 -17.20 4.91
CA LEU A 233 -3.88 -18.27 3.98
C LEU A 233 -5.17 -18.98 4.42
N LEU A 234 -5.34 -19.23 5.71
CA LEU A 234 -6.56 -19.86 6.24
C LEU A 234 -7.79 -18.97 5.99
N TRP A 235 -7.64 -17.66 6.13
CA TRP A 235 -8.72 -16.72 5.83
C TRP A 235 -9.06 -16.72 4.34
N LEU A 236 -8.07 -16.62 3.44
CA LEU A 236 -8.28 -16.68 1.99
C LEU A 236 -8.96 -17.98 1.54
N VAL A 237 -8.49 -19.11 2.06
CA VAL A 237 -9.10 -20.43 1.77
C VAL A 237 -10.58 -20.45 2.14
N LYS A 238 -10.95 -19.90 3.30
CA LYS A 238 -12.36 -19.82 3.73
C LYS A 238 -13.21 -18.90 2.84
N GLN A 239 -12.61 -17.87 2.23
CA GLN A 239 -13.34 -16.98 1.33
C GLN A 239 -13.52 -17.57 -0.07
N ILE A 240 -12.53 -18.33 -0.56
CA ILE A 240 -12.43 -18.74 -1.96
C ILE A 240 -12.92 -20.18 -2.17
N ILE A 241 -12.58 -21.09 -1.27
CA ILE A 241 -12.90 -22.51 -1.43
C ILE A 241 -14.24 -22.80 -0.73
N GLY A 242 -15.29 -22.96 -1.54
CA GLY A 242 -16.64 -23.30 -1.03
C GLY A 242 -16.78 -24.77 -0.63
N ASN A 243 -16.12 -25.68 -1.36
CA ASN A 243 -16.16 -27.13 -1.11
C ASN A 243 -14.75 -27.73 -1.06
N MET A 244 -14.26 -27.95 0.16
CA MET A 244 -12.92 -28.55 0.41
C MET A 244 -12.77 -30.00 -0.07
N LYS A 245 -13.88 -30.68 -0.37
CA LYS A 245 -13.87 -32.07 -0.88
C LYS A 245 -13.91 -32.14 -2.40
N HIS A 246 -14.10 -31.02 -3.08
CA HIS A 246 -14.10 -30.95 -4.53
C HIS A 246 -12.67 -31.15 -5.05
N ASP A 247 -12.54 -31.81 -6.21
CA ASP A 247 -11.25 -32.10 -6.83
C ASP A 247 -10.41 -30.84 -7.09
N SER A 248 -11.06 -29.72 -7.46
CA SER A 248 -10.38 -28.44 -7.65
C SER A 248 -9.81 -27.79 -6.38
N ALA A 249 -10.14 -28.28 -5.17
CA ALA A 249 -9.76 -27.62 -3.93
C ALA A 249 -8.23 -27.54 -3.73
N SER A 250 -7.49 -28.59 -4.15
CA SER A 250 -6.03 -28.61 -4.10
C SER A 250 -5.41 -27.57 -5.04
N TYR A 251 -5.91 -27.47 -6.27
CA TYR A 251 -5.45 -26.51 -7.27
C TYR A 251 -5.77 -25.07 -6.88
N LEU A 252 -6.95 -24.84 -6.28
CA LEU A 252 -7.31 -23.52 -5.73
C LEU A 252 -6.40 -23.13 -4.56
N TYR A 253 -6.06 -24.08 -3.68
CA TYR A 253 -5.14 -23.83 -2.58
C TYR A 253 -3.75 -23.44 -3.09
N GLU A 254 -3.24 -24.09 -4.13
CA GLU A 254 -1.98 -23.73 -4.78
C GLU A 254 -2.05 -22.32 -5.40
N ALA A 255 -3.13 -22.01 -6.12
CA ALA A 255 -3.35 -20.69 -6.71
C ALA A 255 -3.44 -19.58 -5.64
N ILE A 256 -4.11 -19.82 -4.51
CA ILE A 256 -4.21 -18.93 -3.36
C ILE A 256 -2.82 -18.68 -2.76
N THR A 257 -2.06 -19.75 -2.57
CA THR A 257 -0.70 -19.67 -1.98
C THR A 257 0.23 -18.89 -2.88
N ASP A 258 0.23 -19.16 -4.19
CA ASP A 258 1.03 -18.40 -5.17
C ASP A 258 0.59 -16.94 -5.25
N SER A 259 -0.72 -16.67 -5.25
CA SER A 259 -1.28 -15.31 -5.22
C SER A 259 -0.75 -14.53 -4.02
N TYR A 260 -0.80 -15.12 -2.83
CA TYR A 260 -0.33 -14.47 -1.62
C TYR A 260 1.20 -14.27 -1.64
N ASP A 261 1.96 -15.34 -1.79
CA ASP A 261 3.42 -15.30 -1.61
C ASP A 261 4.11 -14.48 -2.71
N ARG A 262 3.65 -14.58 -3.97
CA ARG A 262 4.29 -13.92 -5.10
C ARG A 262 3.75 -12.51 -5.40
N LEU A 263 2.46 -12.27 -5.21
CA LEU A 263 1.82 -11.03 -5.67
C LEU A 263 1.37 -10.11 -4.53
N ILE A 264 0.71 -10.66 -3.50
CA ILE A 264 0.09 -9.84 -2.46
C ILE A 264 1.11 -9.46 -1.38
N ALA A 265 1.80 -10.42 -0.78
CA ALA A 265 2.69 -10.19 0.35
C ALA A 265 3.81 -9.18 0.04
N PRO A 266 4.55 -9.27 -1.10
CA PRO A 266 5.59 -8.29 -1.41
C PRO A 266 5.05 -6.88 -1.66
N SER A 267 3.81 -6.78 -2.17
CA SER A 267 3.15 -5.49 -2.40
C SER A 267 2.74 -4.83 -1.08
N ILE A 268 2.07 -5.58 -0.19
CA ILE A 268 1.63 -5.10 1.12
C ILE A 268 2.84 -4.77 2.01
N GLU A 269 3.88 -5.59 1.98
CA GLU A 269 5.13 -5.31 2.70
C GLU A 269 5.70 -3.95 2.32
N ARG A 270 5.82 -3.67 1.02
CA ARG A 270 6.32 -2.39 0.50
C ARG A 270 5.43 -1.22 0.93
N GLU A 271 4.11 -1.38 0.83
CA GLU A 271 3.14 -0.36 1.24
C GLU A 271 3.30 -0.02 2.73
N ILE A 272 3.38 -1.03 3.59
CA ILE A 272 3.53 -0.83 5.04
C ILE A 272 4.89 -0.22 5.37
N ARG A 273 5.98 -0.68 4.72
CA ARG A 273 7.31 -0.10 4.94
C ARG A 273 7.37 1.37 4.54
N ASN A 274 6.77 1.74 3.42
CA ASN A 274 6.69 3.14 3.00
C ASN A 274 5.92 3.98 4.02
N GLU A 275 4.74 3.52 4.46
CA GLU A 275 3.94 4.22 5.47
C GLU A 275 4.69 4.41 6.80
N LEU A 276 5.39 3.36 7.25
CA LEU A 276 6.22 3.44 8.46
C LEU A 276 7.36 4.44 8.31
N THR A 277 8.00 4.49 7.15
CA THR A 277 9.10 5.41 6.86
C THR A 277 8.60 6.85 6.82
N GLU A 278 7.55 7.15 6.06
CA GLU A 278 6.94 8.48 5.99
C GLU A 278 6.57 9.00 7.39
N LYS A 279 5.88 8.19 8.18
CA LYS A 279 5.51 8.54 9.55
C LYS A 279 6.72 8.78 10.46
N ALA A 280 7.79 8.01 10.28
CA ALA A 280 9.02 8.14 11.05
C ALA A 280 9.78 9.42 10.67
N GLU A 281 9.84 9.77 9.39
CA GLU A 281 10.46 11.00 8.87
C GLU A 281 9.71 12.25 9.34
N GLU A 282 8.38 12.27 9.24
CA GLU A 282 7.55 13.35 9.76
C GLU A 282 7.78 13.58 11.27
N GLY A 283 7.82 12.49 12.04
CA GLY A 283 8.11 12.56 13.47
C GLY A 283 9.50 13.12 13.77
N ALA A 284 10.53 12.71 13.00
CA ALA A 284 11.89 13.19 13.16
C ALA A 284 12.03 14.68 12.81
N ILE A 285 11.41 15.13 11.72
CA ILE A 285 11.35 16.53 11.32
C ILE A 285 10.67 17.38 12.42
N GLY A 286 9.57 16.88 13.00
CA GLY A 286 8.88 17.54 14.10
C GLY A 286 9.75 17.70 15.35
N VAL A 287 10.52 16.69 15.71
CA VAL A 287 11.48 16.75 16.83
C VAL A 287 12.63 17.75 16.53
N PHE A 288 13.19 17.67 15.32
CA PHE A 288 14.24 18.61 14.89
C PHE A 288 13.74 20.05 14.93
N GLY A 289 12.56 20.34 14.41
CA GLY A 289 11.96 21.67 14.42
C GLY A 289 11.77 22.23 15.85
N LYS A 290 11.32 21.39 16.79
CA LYS A 290 11.20 21.77 18.22
C LYS A 290 12.55 22.10 18.84
N ASN A 291 13.56 21.26 18.60
CA ASN A 291 14.91 21.47 19.11
C ASN A 291 15.53 22.75 18.53
N LEU A 292 15.39 22.97 17.23
CA LEU A 292 15.87 24.18 16.57
C LEU A 292 15.19 25.43 17.14
N HIS A 293 13.86 25.39 17.32
CA HIS A 293 13.13 26.48 17.95
C HIS A 293 13.65 26.80 19.36
N GLN A 294 13.86 25.76 20.18
CA GLN A 294 14.41 25.93 21.53
C GLN A 294 15.79 26.55 21.52
N LEU A 295 16.68 26.14 20.61
CA LEU A 295 18.02 26.70 20.46
C LEU A 295 17.98 28.20 20.06
N LEU A 296 17.12 28.52 19.09
CA LEU A 296 16.97 29.90 18.62
C LEU A 296 16.32 30.84 19.65
N MET A 297 15.54 30.29 20.58
CA MET A 297 14.86 31.04 21.63
C MET A 297 15.64 31.09 22.96
N GLN A 298 16.85 30.52 23.00
CA GLN A 298 17.68 30.64 24.20
C GLN A 298 18.06 32.08 24.46
N PRO A 299 17.98 32.57 25.72
CA PRO A 299 18.47 33.90 26.06
C PRO A 299 20.00 33.98 25.86
N PRO A 300 20.53 35.12 25.47
CA PRO A 300 21.97 35.30 25.32
C PRO A 300 22.69 34.98 26.62
N ILE A 301 23.74 34.16 26.52
CA ILE A 301 24.51 33.67 27.69
C ILE A 301 25.31 34.79 28.36
N CYS A 302 25.58 35.87 27.62
CA CYS A 302 26.38 36.97 28.13
C CYS A 302 25.80 38.33 27.69
N LEU A 303 25.55 39.21 28.66
CA LEU A 303 25.14 40.57 28.42
C LEU A 303 26.18 41.41 27.63
N LEU A 304 27.44 40.97 27.59
CA LEU A 304 28.51 41.65 26.84
C LEU A 304 28.36 41.52 25.32
N TYR A 305 27.72 40.45 24.81
CA TYR A 305 27.50 40.34 23.37
C TYR A 305 26.44 41.30 22.81
N THR A 306 25.64 41.91 23.66
CA THR A 306 24.62 42.89 23.25
C THR A 306 25.14 44.32 23.22
N SER A 307 26.30 44.60 23.84
CA SER A 307 26.90 45.95 23.89
C SER A 307 27.88 46.22 22.75
N ASP A 308 28.49 45.16 22.16
CA ASP A 308 29.44 45.30 21.06
C ASP A 308 28.81 45.30 19.67
N ALA A 309 27.50 45.14 19.58
CA ALA A 309 26.74 45.16 18.32
C ALA A 309 25.99 46.49 18.09
N ALA A 310 26.30 47.53 18.88
CA ALA A 310 25.72 48.85 18.73
C ALA A 310 26.66 49.82 18.01
#